data_38b08134ec3889bc13f65180133ea2de
#
_entry.id   38b08134ec3889bc13f65180133ea2de
#
_cell.length_a   1.000
_cell.length_b   1.000
_cell.length_c   1.000
_cell.angle_alpha   90.00
_cell.angle_beta   90.00
_cell.angle_gamma   90.00
#
_symmetry.space_group_name_H-M   'P 1'
#
loop_
_entity.id
_entity.type
_entity.pdbx_description
1 polymer ?
#
loop_
_entity_poly.entity_id
_entity_poly.type
_entity_poly.pdbx_seq_one_letter_code
_entity_poly.pdbx_strand_id
1 'polypeptide(L)'
;FDDQRAWFCERVNENSGGLYWLAKSILHNDEDVKDAVQDSVLTAYEKLDTLRDEHSFKPWIMRILANTAYSMIRRSKPNTDIDSLAEELPAPQNEDREESMALWQAVRGLGESLRTVTVLFYYDDMPIKDISRALGITEGTVKARLSRARAKLRIAMSEQEETL
;
A
#
# COMPACT_ATOMS: atom_id res chain seq x y z
N PHE A 1 16.18 19.98 -18.27
CA PHE A 1 16.49 19.51 -16.91
C PHE A 1 15.48 19.99 -15.86
N ASP A 2 15.20 21.29 -15.86
CA ASP A 2 14.24 21.84 -14.88
C ASP A 2 12.82 21.34 -15.10
N ASP A 3 12.41 21.17 -16.35
CA ASP A 3 11.08 20.67 -16.70
C ASP A 3 10.88 19.21 -16.27
N GLN A 4 11.88 18.37 -16.47
CA GLN A 4 11.81 16.96 -16.09
C GLN A 4 11.75 16.79 -14.58
N ARG A 5 12.56 17.56 -13.86
CA ARG A 5 12.57 17.54 -12.40
C ARG A 5 11.24 18.05 -11.83
N ALA A 6 10.73 19.15 -12.37
CA ALA A 6 9.45 19.72 -11.94
C ALA A 6 8.31 18.75 -12.21
N TRP A 7 8.28 18.11 -13.37
CA TRP A 7 7.30 17.11 -13.74
C TRP A 7 7.34 15.93 -12.76
N PHE A 8 8.54 15.43 -12.47
CA PHE A 8 8.73 14.31 -11.56
C PHE A 8 8.21 14.64 -10.14
N CYS A 9 8.59 15.79 -9.61
CA CYS A 9 8.14 16.22 -8.28
C CYS A 9 6.62 16.35 -8.21
N GLU A 10 6.01 16.89 -9.26
CA GLU A 10 4.56 17.00 -9.35
C GLU A 10 3.88 15.64 -9.34
N ARG A 11 4.41 14.69 -10.13
CA ARG A 11 3.87 13.32 -10.16
C ARG A 11 4.03 12.60 -8.82
N VAL A 12 5.15 12.76 -8.16
CA VAL A 12 5.38 12.19 -6.82
C VAL A 12 4.37 12.77 -5.82
N ASN A 13 4.18 14.08 -5.84
CA ASN A 13 3.24 14.73 -4.93
C ASN A 13 1.81 14.26 -5.15
N GLU A 14 1.38 14.12 -6.39
CA GLU A 14 0.04 13.61 -6.72
C GLU A 14 -0.17 12.19 -6.22
N ASN A 15 0.88 11.38 -6.18
CA ASN A 15 0.82 9.97 -5.80
C ASN A 15 1.27 9.72 -4.35
N SER A 16 1.55 10.78 -3.59
CA SER A 16 2.11 10.65 -2.23
C SER A 16 1.21 9.84 -1.30
N GLY A 17 -0.11 10.06 -1.39
CA GLY A 17 -1.08 9.30 -0.60
C GLY A 17 -1.01 7.81 -0.88
N GLY A 18 -1.00 7.44 -2.17
CA GLY A 18 -0.90 6.05 -2.60
C GLY A 18 0.41 5.40 -2.20
N LEU A 19 1.52 6.13 -2.32
CA LEU A 19 2.83 5.64 -1.87
C LEU A 19 2.81 5.32 -0.37
N TYR A 20 2.24 6.21 0.41
CA TYR A 20 2.09 6.01 1.85
C TYR A 20 1.21 4.81 2.18
N TRP A 21 0.05 4.68 1.52
CA TRP A 21 -0.83 3.54 1.70
C TRP A 21 -0.13 2.23 1.42
N LEU A 22 0.58 2.14 0.29
CA LEU A 22 1.31 0.94 -0.08
C LEU A 22 2.39 0.60 0.95
N ALA A 23 3.21 1.57 1.31
CA ALA A 23 4.28 1.35 2.29
C ALA A 23 3.73 0.89 3.63
N LYS A 24 2.66 1.52 4.10
CA LYS A 24 2.01 1.17 5.37
C LYS A 24 1.33 -0.19 5.34
N SER A 25 0.86 -0.64 4.18
CA SER A 25 0.27 -1.98 4.05
C SER A 25 1.32 -3.10 4.12
N ILE A 26 2.58 -2.78 3.86
CA ILE A 26 3.69 -3.75 3.86
C ILE A 26 4.52 -3.64 5.13
N LEU A 27 4.87 -2.43 5.54
CA LEU A 27 5.76 -2.15 6.67
C LEU A 27 4.97 -1.80 7.92
N HIS A 28 5.56 -2.08 9.09
CA HIS A 28 4.84 -2.01 10.35
C HIS A 28 5.14 -0.77 11.18
N ASN A 29 6.24 -0.08 10.94
CA ASN A 29 6.56 1.13 11.71
C ASN A 29 6.73 2.33 10.81
N ASP A 30 6.43 3.52 11.36
CA ASP A 30 6.42 4.77 10.61
C ASP A 30 7.80 5.18 10.09
N GLU A 31 8.86 4.86 10.82
CA GLU A 31 10.22 5.17 10.36
C GLU A 31 10.58 4.39 9.11
N ASP A 32 10.27 3.10 9.10
CA ASP A 32 10.52 2.25 7.93
C ASP A 32 9.66 2.69 6.74
N VAL A 33 8.42 3.12 6.99
CA VAL A 33 7.55 3.66 5.95
C VAL A 33 8.18 4.90 5.31
N LYS A 34 8.65 5.84 6.12
CA LYS A 34 9.29 7.07 5.63
C LYS A 34 10.55 6.75 4.84
N ASP A 35 11.37 5.86 5.36
CA ASP A 35 12.61 5.45 4.70
C ASP A 35 12.33 4.78 3.35
N ALA A 36 11.34 3.89 3.31
CA ALA A 36 10.96 3.21 2.07
C ALA A 36 10.46 4.20 1.01
N VAL A 37 9.62 5.15 1.41
CA VAL A 37 9.10 6.16 0.49
C VAL A 37 10.24 7.04 -0.03
N GLN A 38 11.12 7.53 0.84
CA GLN A 38 12.25 8.36 0.44
C GLN A 38 13.19 7.61 -0.50
N ASP A 39 13.60 6.40 -0.14
CA ASP A 39 14.48 5.58 -0.96
C ASP A 39 13.86 5.29 -2.33
N SER A 40 12.57 5.04 -2.35
CA SER A 40 11.84 4.74 -3.59
C SER A 40 11.76 5.95 -4.51
N VAL A 41 11.53 7.14 -3.95
CA VAL A 41 11.50 8.39 -4.73
C VAL A 41 12.87 8.66 -5.34
N LEU A 42 13.93 8.50 -4.57
CA LEU A 42 15.30 8.67 -5.06
C LEU A 42 15.64 7.67 -6.16
N THR A 43 15.30 6.40 -5.94
CA THR A 43 15.52 5.34 -6.93
C THR A 43 14.72 5.62 -8.21
N ALA A 44 13.47 6.05 -8.06
CA ALA A 44 12.62 6.39 -9.20
C ALA A 44 13.21 7.54 -10.01
N TYR A 45 13.73 8.55 -9.34
CA TYR A 45 14.37 9.67 -10.02
C TYR A 45 15.59 9.20 -10.82
N GLU A 46 16.42 8.35 -10.23
CA GLU A 46 17.60 7.79 -10.89
C GLU A 46 17.24 6.92 -12.10
N LYS A 47 16.10 6.25 -12.04
CA LYS A 47 15.62 5.34 -13.09
C LYS A 47 14.56 5.95 -13.99
N LEU A 48 14.40 7.25 -13.97
CA LEU A 48 13.32 7.92 -14.69
C LEU A 48 13.40 7.67 -16.21
N ASP A 49 14.58 7.47 -16.75
CA ASP A 49 14.79 7.11 -18.15
C ASP A 49 14.20 5.73 -18.52
N THR A 50 13.93 4.87 -17.54
CA THR A 50 13.32 3.56 -17.79
C THR A 50 11.80 3.62 -17.86
N LEU A 51 11.20 4.74 -17.47
CA LEU A 51 9.75 4.93 -17.59
C LEU A 51 9.38 5.11 -19.06
N ARG A 52 8.56 4.19 -19.57
CA ARG A 52 8.20 4.17 -21.00
C ARG A 52 7.07 5.11 -21.36
N ASP A 53 6.17 5.39 -20.42
CA ASP A 53 4.95 6.13 -20.66
C ASP A 53 4.57 6.89 -19.40
N GLU A 54 4.28 8.18 -19.55
CA GLU A 54 3.89 9.04 -18.43
C GLU A 54 2.64 8.52 -17.70
N HIS A 55 1.71 7.89 -18.43
CA HIS A 55 0.51 7.31 -17.84
C HIS A 55 0.78 6.07 -16.98
N SER A 56 1.96 5.48 -17.12
CA SER A 56 2.39 4.33 -16.33
C SER A 56 3.17 4.73 -15.08
N PHE A 57 3.30 6.01 -14.80
CA PHE A 57 4.10 6.50 -13.67
C PHE A 57 3.67 5.90 -12.33
N LYS A 58 2.37 5.91 -12.04
CA LYS A 58 1.86 5.42 -10.75
C LYS A 58 2.20 3.95 -10.51
N PRO A 59 1.82 2.99 -11.37
CA PRO A 59 2.19 1.61 -11.14
C PRO A 59 3.71 1.38 -11.19
N TRP A 60 4.44 2.15 -11.97
CA TRP A 60 5.90 2.04 -12.07
C TRP A 60 6.59 2.43 -10.75
N ILE A 61 6.25 3.60 -10.17
CA ILE A 61 6.85 4.02 -8.90
C ILE A 61 6.36 3.15 -7.74
N MET A 62 5.11 2.70 -7.77
CA MET A 62 4.57 1.76 -6.79
C MET A 62 5.33 0.44 -6.80
N ARG A 63 5.74 -0.03 -7.99
CA ARG A 63 6.57 -1.22 -8.13
C ARG A 63 7.93 -1.05 -7.46
N ILE A 64 8.55 0.10 -7.65
CA ILE A 64 9.83 0.43 -7.02
C ILE A 64 9.65 0.43 -5.49
N LEU A 65 8.59 1.06 -5.01
CA LEU A 65 8.30 1.10 -3.57
C LEU A 65 8.02 -0.29 -2.99
N ALA A 66 7.21 -1.10 -3.67
CA ALA A 66 6.92 -2.46 -3.22
C ALA A 66 8.21 -3.29 -3.10
N ASN A 67 9.07 -3.21 -4.10
CA ASN A 67 10.35 -3.91 -4.08
C ASN A 67 11.24 -3.45 -2.91
N THR A 68 11.27 -2.14 -2.66
CA THR A 68 12.03 -1.56 -1.54
C THR A 68 11.49 -2.05 -0.20
N ALA A 69 10.18 -1.99 -0.02
CA ALA A 69 9.52 -2.40 1.22
C ALA A 69 9.71 -3.89 1.50
N TYR A 70 9.53 -4.75 0.49
CA TYR A 70 9.75 -6.19 0.64
C TYR A 70 11.22 -6.50 0.95
N SER A 71 12.13 -5.76 0.34
CA SER A 71 13.57 -5.88 0.61
C SER A 71 13.89 -5.56 2.07
N MET A 72 13.26 -4.51 2.60
CA MET A 72 13.43 -4.12 4.01
C MET A 72 12.94 -5.21 4.96
N ILE A 73 11.80 -5.84 4.66
CA ILE A 73 11.28 -6.95 5.45
C ILE A 73 12.27 -8.12 5.45
N ARG A 74 12.83 -8.47 4.29
CA ARG A 74 13.80 -9.56 4.19
C ARG A 74 15.06 -9.29 5.01
N ARG A 75 15.49 -8.04 5.10
CA ARG A 75 16.69 -7.65 5.86
C ARG A 75 16.46 -7.60 7.36
N SER A 76 15.25 -7.28 7.80
CA SER A 76 14.93 -7.11 9.22
C SER A 76 14.50 -8.39 9.92
N LYS A 77 14.89 -9.53 9.39
CA LYS A 77 14.57 -10.86 9.92
C LYS A 77 14.92 -11.07 11.39
N PRO A 78 14.39 -12.11 11.92
CA PRO A 78 13.09 -12.73 12.11
C PRO A 78 12.51 -12.41 13.47
N ASN A 79 13.01 -11.40 14.14
CA ASN A 79 12.61 -10.98 15.47
C ASN A 79 11.69 -9.77 15.42
N THR A 80 10.92 -9.65 14.37
CA THR A 80 9.89 -8.65 14.36
C THR A 80 8.87 -9.04 15.40
N ASP A 81 8.93 -8.38 16.51
CA ASP A 81 7.86 -8.39 17.47
C ASP A 81 6.59 -7.96 16.78
N ILE A 82 5.71 -8.92 16.61
CA ILE A 82 4.37 -8.72 16.06
C ILE A 82 3.63 -7.63 16.84
N ASP A 83 4.06 -7.35 18.03
CA ASP A 83 3.49 -6.34 18.94
C ASP A 83 3.79 -4.89 18.54
N SER A 84 4.77 -4.66 17.67
CA SER A 84 5.03 -3.31 17.14
C SER A 84 3.98 -2.84 16.13
N LEU A 85 2.98 -3.67 15.87
CA LEU A 85 1.85 -3.38 14.99
C LEU A 85 0.88 -2.35 15.55
N ALA A 86 1.10 -1.88 16.76
CA ALA A 86 0.16 -0.99 17.43
C ALA A 86 0.28 0.47 17.00
N GLU A 87 1.22 0.82 16.12
CA GLU A 87 1.29 2.19 15.61
C GLU A 87 0.15 2.46 14.65
N GLU A 88 -0.64 3.44 15.03
CA GLU A 88 -1.87 3.76 14.34
C GLU A 88 -1.64 4.35 12.96
N LEU A 89 -2.11 3.65 11.95
CA LEU A 89 -2.31 4.27 10.65
C LEU A 89 -3.40 5.33 10.77
N PRO A 90 -3.24 6.51 10.15
CA PRO A 90 -4.31 7.49 10.17
C PRO A 90 -5.56 6.88 9.56
N ALA A 91 -6.62 6.85 10.35
CA ALA A 91 -7.92 6.35 9.89
C ALA A 91 -8.42 7.20 8.73
N PRO A 92 -9.04 6.58 7.72
CA PRO A 92 -9.66 7.37 6.67
C PRO A 92 -10.72 8.29 7.28
N GLN A 93 -10.69 9.56 6.88
CA GLN A 93 -11.64 10.55 7.37
C GLN A 93 -12.96 10.35 6.63
N ASN A 94 -13.88 9.64 7.26
CA ASN A 94 -15.25 9.48 6.78
C ASN A 94 -16.24 9.92 7.88
N GLU A 95 -17.42 10.29 7.43
CA GLU A 95 -18.48 10.78 8.31
C GLU A 95 -18.96 9.73 9.33
N ASP A 96 -18.85 8.44 9.01
CA ASP A 96 -19.15 7.33 9.93
C ASP A 96 -17.87 6.80 10.56
N ARG A 97 -17.35 7.52 11.54
CA ARG A 97 -16.08 7.21 12.18
C ARG A 97 -16.00 5.81 12.80
N GLU A 98 -17.09 5.35 13.43
CA GLU A 98 -17.06 4.06 14.14
C GLU A 98 -17.02 2.87 13.18
N GLU A 99 -17.87 2.88 12.16
CA GLU A 99 -17.86 1.83 11.12
C GLU A 99 -16.56 1.84 10.33
N SER A 100 -16.09 3.04 9.97
CA SER A 100 -14.83 3.20 9.23
C SER A 100 -13.64 2.69 10.02
N MET A 101 -13.60 2.95 11.34
CA MET A 101 -12.52 2.46 12.20
C MET A 101 -12.56 0.96 12.38
N ALA A 102 -13.75 0.40 12.55
CA ALA A 102 -13.91 -1.06 12.67
C ALA A 102 -13.46 -1.77 11.40
N LEU A 103 -13.87 -1.27 10.26
CA LEU A 103 -13.45 -1.80 8.96
C LEU A 103 -11.94 -1.68 8.78
N TRP A 104 -11.39 -0.51 9.11
CA TRP A 104 -9.94 -0.29 8.99
C TRP A 104 -9.14 -1.25 9.87
N GLN A 105 -9.59 -1.48 11.11
CA GLN A 105 -8.96 -2.45 12.00
C GLN A 105 -9.03 -3.87 11.42
N ALA A 106 -10.17 -4.24 10.82
CA ALA A 106 -10.32 -5.53 10.16
C ALA A 106 -9.36 -5.66 8.97
N VAL A 107 -9.20 -4.61 8.18
CA VAL A 107 -8.23 -4.59 7.07
C VAL A 107 -6.81 -4.75 7.58
N ARG A 108 -6.46 -4.07 8.67
CA ARG A 108 -5.13 -4.20 9.30
C ARG A 108 -4.87 -5.61 9.79
N GLY A 109 -5.90 -6.32 10.19
CA GLY A 109 -5.80 -7.70 10.66
C GLY A 109 -5.62 -8.74 9.55
N LEU A 110 -5.78 -8.34 8.29
CA LEU A 110 -5.53 -9.24 7.17
C LEU A 110 -4.05 -9.57 7.04
N GLY A 111 -3.74 -10.75 6.52
CA GLY A 111 -2.38 -11.09 6.13
C GLY A 111 -1.86 -10.10 5.10
N GLU A 112 -0.55 -9.89 5.07
CA GLU A 112 0.09 -8.85 4.26
C GLU A 112 -0.35 -8.90 2.79
N SER A 113 -0.40 -10.07 2.17
CA SER A 113 -0.75 -10.19 0.75
C SER A 113 -2.19 -9.77 0.46
N LEU A 114 -3.13 -10.06 1.36
CA LEU A 114 -4.53 -9.66 1.23
C LEU A 114 -4.72 -8.19 1.58
N ARG A 115 -4.03 -7.71 2.61
CA ARG A 115 -4.10 -6.32 3.05
C ARG A 115 -3.64 -5.37 1.97
N THR A 116 -2.52 -5.67 1.32
CA THR A 116 -1.92 -4.79 0.31
C THR A 116 -2.87 -4.59 -0.88
N VAL A 117 -3.43 -5.65 -1.45
CA VAL A 117 -4.37 -5.50 -2.57
C VAL A 117 -5.64 -4.77 -2.15
N THR A 118 -6.11 -5.02 -0.92
CA THR A 118 -7.31 -4.37 -0.38
C THR A 118 -7.10 -2.86 -0.23
N VAL A 119 -5.98 -2.47 0.35
CA VAL A 119 -5.64 -1.05 0.54
C VAL A 119 -5.52 -0.34 -0.82
N LEU A 120 -4.82 -0.93 -1.76
CA LEU A 120 -4.64 -0.31 -3.08
C LEU A 120 -5.94 -0.19 -3.85
N PHE A 121 -6.81 -1.20 -3.77
CA PHE A 121 -8.07 -1.20 -4.53
C PHE A 121 -9.12 -0.27 -3.90
N TYR A 122 -9.35 -0.38 -2.59
CA TYR A 122 -10.46 0.32 -1.93
C TYR A 122 -10.06 1.70 -1.39
N TYR A 123 -8.84 1.88 -0.92
CA TYR A 123 -8.41 3.16 -0.33
C TYR A 123 -7.68 4.06 -1.32
N ASP A 124 -6.97 3.47 -2.27
CA ASP A 124 -6.23 4.23 -3.27
C ASP A 124 -6.88 4.22 -4.66
N ASP A 125 -8.02 3.58 -4.80
CA ASP A 125 -8.81 3.50 -6.04
C ASP A 125 -8.01 3.01 -7.26
N MET A 126 -7.05 2.11 -7.04
CA MET A 126 -6.27 1.57 -8.14
C MET A 126 -7.04 0.49 -8.90
N PRO A 127 -7.06 0.56 -10.24
CA PRO A 127 -7.62 -0.55 -11.05
C PRO A 127 -6.80 -1.82 -10.85
N ILE A 128 -7.45 -2.97 -11.00
CA ILE A 128 -6.81 -4.29 -10.85
C ILE A 128 -5.56 -4.41 -11.75
N LYS A 129 -5.63 -3.92 -12.98
CA LYS A 129 -4.52 -3.90 -13.92
C LYS A 129 -3.29 -3.18 -13.34
N ASP A 130 -3.51 -2.03 -12.72
CA ASP A 130 -2.42 -1.24 -12.14
C ASP A 130 -1.87 -1.87 -10.87
N ILE A 131 -2.71 -2.49 -10.05
CA ILE A 131 -2.26 -3.25 -8.88
C ILE A 131 -1.39 -4.43 -9.32
N SER A 132 -1.81 -5.14 -10.35
CA SER A 132 -1.03 -6.24 -10.95
C SER A 132 0.37 -5.76 -11.32
N ARG A 133 0.47 -4.63 -12.00
CA ARG A 133 1.75 -4.05 -12.43
C ARG A 133 2.59 -3.58 -11.24
N ALA A 134 1.95 -2.92 -10.28
CA ALA A 134 2.64 -2.41 -9.08
C ALA A 134 3.23 -3.52 -8.22
N LEU A 135 2.50 -4.61 -8.04
CA LEU A 135 2.94 -5.71 -7.17
C LEU A 135 3.69 -6.82 -7.92
N GLY A 136 3.67 -6.80 -9.25
CA GLY A 136 4.32 -7.84 -10.05
C GLY A 136 3.65 -9.19 -9.96
N ILE A 137 2.34 -9.21 -9.85
CA ILE A 137 1.50 -10.41 -9.80
C ILE A 137 0.47 -10.35 -10.93
N THR A 138 -0.14 -11.48 -11.26
CA THR A 138 -1.15 -11.51 -12.32
C THR A 138 -2.45 -10.85 -11.85
N GLU A 139 -3.26 -10.39 -12.80
CA GLU A 139 -4.59 -9.85 -12.50
C GLU A 139 -5.48 -10.89 -11.82
N GLY A 140 -5.35 -12.15 -12.24
CA GLY A 140 -6.07 -13.27 -11.61
C GLY A 140 -5.71 -13.42 -10.13
N THR A 141 -4.44 -13.25 -9.79
CA THR A 141 -3.97 -13.29 -8.41
C THR A 141 -4.55 -12.12 -7.60
N VAL A 142 -4.58 -10.91 -8.18
CA VAL A 142 -5.19 -9.74 -7.54
C VAL A 142 -6.66 -10.02 -7.23
N LYS A 143 -7.42 -10.51 -8.21
CA LYS A 143 -8.84 -10.84 -8.06
C LYS A 143 -9.07 -11.89 -6.98
N ALA A 144 -8.26 -12.94 -6.97
CA ALA A 144 -8.35 -14.01 -5.98
C ALA A 144 -8.08 -13.49 -4.57
N ARG A 145 -7.07 -12.66 -4.41
CA ARG A 145 -6.73 -12.04 -3.12
C ARG A 145 -7.81 -11.10 -2.64
N LEU A 146 -8.38 -10.28 -3.52
CA LEU A 146 -9.50 -9.39 -3.18
C LEU A 146 -10.72 -10.20 -2.74
N SER A 147 -11.01 -11.29 -3.42
CA SER A 147 -12.13 -12.18 -3.06
C SER A 147 -11.94 -12.78 -1.67
N ARG A 148 -10.75 -13.28 -1.38
CA ARG A 148 -10.42 -13.83 -0.04
C ARG A 148 -10.45 -12.76 1.04
N ALA A 149 -9.96 -11.57 0.73
CA ALA A 149 -10.00 -10.45 1.67
C ALA A 149 -11.43 -10.08 2.02
N ARG A 150 -12.31 -9.98 1.01
CA ARG A 150 -13.73 -9.68 1.23
C ARG A 150 -14.41 -10.73 2.12
N ALA A 151 -14.10 -12.01 1.91
CA ALA A 151 -14.66 -13.07 2.73
C ALA A 151 -14.23 -12.95 4.20
N LYS A 152 -12.94 -12.69 4.43
CA LYS A 152 -12.41 -12.49 5.79
C LYS A 152 -12.96 -11.24 6.46
N LEU A 153 -13.11 -10.15 5.71
CA LEU A 153 -13.67 -8.91 6.23
C LEU A 153 -15.14 -9.08 6.63
N ARG A 154 -15.92 -9.83 5.86
CA ARG A 154 -17.31 -10.15 6.21
C ARG A 154 -17.40 -10.89 7.54
N ILE A 155 -16.54 -11.87 7.76
CA ILE A 155 -16.50 -12.64 9.02
C ILE A 155 -16.11 -11.71 10.17
N ALA A 156 -15.07 -10.92 10.03
CA ALA A 156 -14.60 -10.01 11.07
C ALA A 156 -15.67 -8.97 11.45
N MET A 157 -16.37 -8.42 10.47
CA MET A 157 -17.43 -7.44 10.72
C MET A 157 -18.66 -8.06 11.35
N SER A 158 -19.01 -9.31 10.99
CA SER A 158 -20.10 -10.05 11.62
C SER A 158 -19.82 -10.33 13.10
N GLU A 159 -18.60 -10.72 13.43
CA GLU A 159 -18.20 -10.97 14.82
C GLU A 159 -18.28 -9.70 15.67
N GLN A 160 -17.99 -8.55 15.11
CA GLN A 160 -18.12 -7.27 15.82
C GLN A 160 -19.58 -6.90 16.09
N GLU A 161 -20.47 -7.18 15.17
CA GLU A 161 -21.91 -6.94 15.37
C GLU A 161 -22.49 -7.81 16.47
N GLU A 162 -22.01 -9.05 16.60
CA GLU A 162 -22.44 -9.97 17.65
C GLU A 162 -21.94 -9.59 19.04
N THR A 163 -20.84 -8.81 19.12
CA THR A 163 -20.25 -8.40 20.40
C THR A 163 -20.89 -7.12 20.96
N LEU A 164 -21.71 -6.47 20.20
CA LEU A 164 -22.44 -5.29 20.62
C LEU A 164 -23.84 -5.68 21.12
#